data_888dba9f4425d6ccd76014e554101a1b
#
_entry.id   888dba9f4425d6ccd76014e554101a1b
#
_cell.length_a   1.000
_cell.length_b   1.000
_cell.length_c   1.000
_cell.angle_alpha   90.00
_cell.angle_beta   90.00
_cell.angle_gamma   90.00
#
_symmetry.space_group_name_H-M   'P 1'
#
loop_
_entity.id
_entity.type
_entity.pdbx_description
1 polymer ?
#
loop_
_entity_poly.entity_id
_entity_poly.type
_entity_poly.pdbx_seq_one_letter_code
_entity_poly.pdbx_strand_id
1 'polypeptide(L)'
;HDALPISSGNYRGESEENRTVLQKIVKDGQKYAVVSPESIRNALREMLITMEQPHNRTRLHEEDQLAVEFKEYPNADKYVDDFLFGYMVAQTKEVKEMKKQNLPAKRDSVLRCNMAVALSPYKYDAVFHQSPLNAGNSPWKNASTSALLHREVTHTAFQYPFALSQRDCLEKPEWTKALLSAIAQLNGVAGGHARAYYEFAPCSVVARLTPKLVAGYNTYGFQDD
;
A
#
# COMPACT_ATOMS: atom_id res chain seq x y z
N HIS A 1 -20.70 -9.52 -13.55
CA HIS A 1 -20.72 -10.21 -12.24
C HIS A 1 -19.33 -10.09 -11.66
N ASP A 2 -19.09 -8.98 -11.06
CA ASP A 2 -17.78 -8.66 -10.52
C ASP A 2 -17.67 -9.29 -9.15
N ALA A 3 -16.90 -10.38 -9.09
CA ALA A 3 -16.48 -10.93 -7.81
C ALA A 3 -15.56 -9.89 -7.16
N LEU A 4 -16.13 -8.99 -6.38
CA LEU A 4 -15.35 -8.12 -5.54
C LEU A 4 -14.57 -8.99 -4.56
N PRO A 5 -13.25 -8.84 -4.46
CA PRO A 5 -12.46 -9.72 -3.62
C PRO A 5 -12.89 -9.59 -2.17
N ILE A 6 -13.30 -10.70 -1.58
CA ILE A 6 -13.42 -10.80 -0.12
C ILE A 6 -12.01 -10.80 0.40
N SER A 7 -11.59 -9.71 1.00
CA SER A 7 -10.26 -9.65 1.53
C SER A 7 -10.27 -9.13 2.96
N SER A 8 -9.43 -9.72 3.75
CA SER A 8 -9.06 -9.22 5.05
C SER A 8 -8.16 -8.01 4.84
N GLY A 9 -8.72 -6.81 4.91
CA GLY A 9 -8.04 -5.60 4.54
C GLY A 9 -6.85 -5.22 5.39
N ASN A 10 -6.41 -4.01 5.18
CA ASN A 10 -5.24 -3.41 5.80
C ASN A 10 -5.37 -3.38 7.34
N TYR A 11 -4.76 -4.35 8.00
CA TYR A 11 -4.76 -4.43 9.44
C TYR A 11 -3.84 -3.38 10.06
N ARG A 12 -4.26 -2.84 11.18
CA ARG A 12 -3.53 -1.81 11.90
C ARG A 12 -2.25 -2.33 12.58
N GLY A 13 -2.06 -3.66 12.59
CA GLY A 13 -0.99 -4.31 13.33
C GLY A 13 -1.26 -4.41 14.84
N GLU A 14 -2.36 -3.83 15.30
CA GLU A 14 -2.79 -3.93 16.69
C GLU A 14 -3.86 -5.01 16.82
N SER A 15 -3.65 -5.93 17.72
CA SER A 15 -4.66 -6.88 18.16
C SER A 15 -5.25 -6.41 19.48
N GLU A 16 -6.50 -6.02 19.51
CA GLU A 16 -7.25 -6.00 20.75
C GLU A 16 -7.65 -7.44 21.07
N GLU A 17 -7.11 -8.03 22.14
CA GLU A 17 -7.51 -9.36 22.61
C GLU A 17 -7.50 -10.46 21.53
N ASN A 18 -6.40 -10.66 20.80
CA ASN A 18 -6.30 -11.60 19.68
C ASN A 18 -7.21 -11.29 18.46
N ARG A 19 -7.69 -10.07 18.36
CA ARG A 19 -8.49 -9.60 17.24
C ARG A 19 -7.66 -8.75 16.29
N THR A 20 -7.62 -9.13 15.02
CA THR A 20 -7.03 -8.32 13.97
C THR A 20 -8.11 -7.39 13.39
N VAL A 21 -7.93 -6.09 13.52
CA VAL A 21 -8.92 -5.05 13.23
C VAL A 21 -8.61 -4.35 11.91
N LEU A 22 -9.63 -4.18 11.06
CA LEU A 22 -9.51 -3.39 9.84
C LEU A 22 -9.35 -1.90 10.15
N GLN A 23 -8.57 -1.20 9.35
CA GLN A 23 -8.53 0.26 9.40
C GLN A 23 -9.85 0.84 8.90
N LYS A 24 -10.37 1.82 9.63
CA LYS A 24 -11.64 2.47 9.33
C LYS A 24 -11.54 3.96 9.60
N ILE A 25 -12.31 4.73 8.86
CA ILE A 25 -12.59 6.15 9.15
C ILE A 25 -14.06 6.34 9.42
N VAL A 26 -14.40 7.41 10.14
CA VAL A 26 -15.78 7.86 10.31
C VAL A 26 -16.06 8.98 9.30
N LYS A 27 -17.11 8.82 8.52
CA LYS A 27 -17.61 9.80 7.58
C LYS A 27 -19.14 9.84 7.71
N ASP A 28 -19.72 11.02 7.86
CA ASP A 28 -21.17 11.23 7.99
C ASP A 28 -21.82 10.32 9.06
N GLY A 29 -21.13 10.12 10.19
CA GLY A 29 -21.59 9.28 11.29
C GLY A 29 -21.47 7.76 11.09
N GLN A 30 -21.01 7.33 9.93
CA GLN A 30 -20.83 5.91 9.60
C GLN A 30 -19.34 5.55 9.49
N LYS A 31 -19.01 4.28 9.71
CA LYS A 31 -17.66 3.74 9.56
C LYS A 31 -17.46 3.24 8.13
N TYR A 32 -16.32 3.53 7.55
CA TYR A 32 -15.90 3.02 6.23
C TYR A 32 -14.55 2.34 6.35
N ALA A 33 -14.40 1.16 5.77
CA ALA A 33 -13.11 0.52 5.66
C ALA A 33 -12.18 1.35 4.75
N VAL A 34 -10.89 1.39 5.10
CA VAL A 34 -9.89 2.10 4.31
C VAL A 34 -8.64 1.27 4.10
N VAL A 35 -7.95 1.56 3.00
CA VAL A 35 -6.59 1.06 2.76
C VAL A 35 -5.65 2.25 2.66
N SER A 36 -4.55 2.18 3.38
CA SER A 36 -3.59 3.29 3.44
C SER A 36 -2.91 3.55 2.09
N PRO A 37 -2.56 4.81 1.79
CA PRO A 37 -1.78 5.12 0.60
C PRO A 37 -0.42 4.44 0.61
N GLU A 38 0.17 4.19 1.77
CA GLU A 38 1.42 3.46 1.92
C GLU A 38 1.31 2.02 1.42
N SER A 39 0.21 1.33 1.74
CA SER A 39 -0.05 -0.04 1.26
C SER A 39 -0.19 -0.08 -0.26
N ILE A 40 -0.91 0.88 -0.86
CA ILE A 40 -1.07 1.00 -2.31
C ILE A 40 0.29 1.29 -2.97
N ARG A 41 1.00 2.29 -2.48
CA ARG A 41 2.32 2.69 -3.01
C ARG A 41 3.35 1.57 -2.88
N ASN A 42 3.25 0.79 -1.82
CA ASN A 42 4.13 -0.35 -1.64
C ASN A 42 3.83 -1.46 -2.65
N ALA A 43 2.56 -1.80 -2.87
CA ALA A 43 2.18 -2.78 -3.89
C ALA A 43 2.62 -2.33 -5.29
N LEU A 44 2.43 -1.05 -5.63
CA LEU A 44 2.93 -0.48 -6.89
C LEU A 44 4.46 -0.60 -7.02
N ARG A 45 5.21 -0.40 -5.93
CA ARG A 45 6.67 -0.57 -5.94
C ARG A 45 7.05 -2.01 -6.22
N GLU A 46 6.43 -2.98 -5.56
CA GLU A 46 6.70 -4.41 -5.81
C GLU A 46 6.37 -4.79 -7.26
N MET A 47 5.29 -4.25 -7.82
CA MET A 47 4.96 -4.47 -9.23
C MET A 47 6.01 -3.87 -10.18
N LEU A 48 6.50 -2.66 -9.92
CA LEU A 48 7.58 -2.05 -10.71
C LEU A 48 8.87 -2.85 -10.62
N ILE A 49 9.17 -3.45 -9.47
CA ILE A 49 10.30 -4.38 -9.31
C ILE A 49 10.09 -5.62 -10.18
N THR A 50 8.90 -6.21 -10.16
CA THR A 50 8.54 -7.36 -11.01
C THR A 50 8.60 -7.01 -12.50
N MET A 51 8.34 -5.76 -12.88
CA MET A 51 8.51 -5.22 -14.24
C MET A 51 9.97 -4.88 -14.56
N GLU A 52 10.93 -5.33 -13.73
CA GLU A 52 12.37 -5.13 -13.88
C GLU A 52 12.80 -3.66 -13.95
N GLN A 53 12.00 -2.76 -13.36
CA GLN A 53 12.37 -1.36 -13.30
C GLN A 53 13.51 -1.13 -12.29
N PRO A 54 14.44 -0.20 -12.57
CA PRO A 54 15.52 0.11 -11.65
C PRO A 54 14.98 0.66 -10.33
N HIS A 55 15.26 -0.02 -9.22
CA HIS A 55 14.73 0.32 -7.91
C HIS A 55 15.82 0.37 -6.83
N ASN A 56 15.62 1.20 -5.84
CA ASN A 56 16.57 1.47 -4.77
C ASN A 56 16.14 0.84 -3.43
N ARG A 57 14.84 0.85 -3.10
CA ARG A 57 14.38 0.29 -1.83
C ARG A 57 14.30 -1.22 -1.89
N THR A 58 14.83 -1.86 -0.83
CA THR A 58 14.68 -3.31 -0.58
C THR A 58 13.98 -3.53 0.72
N ARG A 59 13.23 -4.63 0.80
CA ARG A 59 12.71 -5.15 2.05
C ARG A 59 13.61 -6.24 2.57
N LEU A 60 14.11 -6.07 3.77
CA LEU A 60 14.78 -7.11 4.51
C LEU A 60 13.74 -7.77 5.41
N HIS A 61 13.54 -9.07 5.23
CA HIS A 61 12.77 -9.89 6.14
C HIS A 61 13.74 -10.42 7.22
N GLU A 62 13.96 -9.62 8.24
CA GLU A 62 14.53 -10.14 9.49
C GLU A 62 13.39 -10.73 10.33
N GLU A 63 13.69 -11.78 11.13
CA GLU A 63 12.70 -12.66 11.76
C GLU A 63 11.60 -11.93 12.56
N ASP A 64 11.86 -10.72 13.07
CA ASP A 64 10.91 -9.95 13.89
C ASP A 64 10.58 -8.54 13.38
N GLN A 65 11.27 -8.00 12.38
CA GLN A 65 11.04 -6.65 11.88
C GLN A 65 11.15 -6.56 10.37
N LEU A 66 10.14 -5.94 9.75
CA LEU A 66 10.20 -5.55 8.36
C LEU A 66 11.04 -4.28 8.24
N ALA A 67 12.33 -4.42 7.98
CA ALA A 67 13.20 -3.30 7.68
C ALA A 67 13.10 -2.94 6.18
N VAL A 68 13.03 -1.66 5.88
CA VAL A 68 13.10 -1.12 4.52
C VAL A 68 14.36 -0.31 4.41
N GLU A 69 15.26 -0.72 3.53
CA GLU A 69 16.54 -0.05 3.31
C GLU A 69 16.69 0.46 1.89
N PHE A 70 17.60 1.41 1.72
CA PHE A 70 18.06 1.85 0.41
C PHE A 70 19.34 1.08 0.06
N LYS A 71 19.43 0.59 -1.18
CA LYS A 71 20.66 -0.04 -1.70
C LYS A 71 21.81 0.97 -1.81
N GLU A 72 21.47 2.20 -2.19
CA GLU A 72 22.37 3.34 -2.36
C GLU A 72 21.69 4.62 -1.86
N TYR A 73 22.41 5.74 -1.86
CA TYR A 73 21.76 7.02 -1.62
C TYR A 73 20.65 7.29 -2.63
N PRO A 74 19.48 7.76 -2.19
CA PRO A 74 18.34 8.00 -3.07
C PRO A 74 18.72 8.90 -4.24
N ASN A 75 18.32 8.47 -5.44
CA ASN A 75 18.60 9.17 -6.68
C ASN A 75 17.43 9.00 -7.67
N ALA A 76 16.64 10.04 -7.84
CA ALA A 76 15.48 10.03 -8.71
C ALA A 76 15.81 9.99 -10.22
N ASP A 77 17.05 10.23 -10.61
CA ASP A 77 17.48 10.06 -12.00
C ASP A 77 17.81 8.61 -12.33
N LYS A 78 18.16 7.83 -11.32
CA LYS A 78 18.61 6.44 -11.43
C LYS A 78 17.52 5.43 -11.10
N TYR A 79 16.65 5.73 -10.16
CA TYR A 79 15.70 4.77 -9.59
C TYR A 79 14.24 5.21 -9.73
N VAL A 80 13.42 4.32 -10.25
CA VAL A 80 11.98 4.55 -10.49
C VAL A 80 11.22 4.82 -9.20
N ASP A 81 11.53 4.10 -8.15
CA ASP A 81 10.86 4.24 -6.86
C ASP A 81 11.23 5.54 -6.15
N ASP A 82 12.48 5.99 -6.25
CA ASP A 82 12.90 7.29 -5.75
C ASP A 82 12.24 8.45 -6.51
N PHE A 83 12.08 8.29 -7.82
CA PHE A 83 11.38 9.27 -8.67
C PHE A 83 9.88 9.31 -8.39
N LEU A 84 9.20 8.17 -8.50
CA LEU A 84 7.74 8.11 -8.43
C LEU A 84 7.18 8.31 -7.03
N PHE A 85 7.84 7.75 -6.02
CA PHE A 85 7.33 7.75 -4.64
C PHE A 85 8.02 8.74 -3.71
N GLY A 86 9.10 9.35 -4.17
CA GLY A 86 9.87 10.31 -3.38
C GLY A 86 10.56 9.68 -2.17
N TYR A 87 11.33 10.49 -1.47
CA TYR A 87 12.10 10.06 -0.30
C TYR A 87 12.43 11.22 0.63
N MET A 88 12.80 10.89 1.86
CA MET A 88 13.38 11.81 2.82
C MET A 88 14.44 11.08 3.63
N VAL A 89 15.66 11.62 3.60
CA VAL A 89 16.77 11.18 4.44
C VAL A 89 16.92 12.16 5.59
N ALA A 90 16.77 11.68 6.83
CA ALA A 90 16.75 12.51 8.03
C ALA A 90 18.09 12.53 8.77
N GLN A 91 18.93 11.50 8.60
CA GLN A 91 20.19 11.38 9.35
C GLN A 91 21.21 12.43 8.88
N THR A 92 21.70 13.24 9.82
CA THR A 92 22.58 14.38 9.53
C THR A 92 23.86 13.97 8.81
N LYS A 93 24.43 12.80 9.09
CA LYS A 93 25.63 12.29 8.45
C LYS A 93 25.37 12.00 6.97
N GLU A 94 24.30 11.26 6.69
CA GLU A 94 23.89 10.88 5.34
C GLU A 94 23.52 12.10 4.49
N VAL A 95 22.80 13.06 5.06
CA VAL A 95 22.48 14.34 4.38
C VAL A 95 23.72 15.09 3.97
N LYS A 96 24.79 15.10 4.79
CA LYS A 96 26.06 15.73 4.43
C LYS A 96 26.76 15.02 3.28
N GLU A 97 26.76 13.69 3.28
CA GLU A 97 27.37 12.90 2.19
C GLU A 97 26.59 13.05 0.87
N MET A 98 25.25 13.04 0.93
CA MET A 98 24.42 13.29 -0.25
C MET A 98 24.66 14.67 -0.85
N LYS A 99 24.82 15.71 -0.01
CA LYS A 99 25.16 17.07 -0.47
C LYS A 99 26.50 17.12 -1.20
N LYS A 100 27.52 16.36 -0.75
CA LYS A 100 28.81 16.27 -1.45
C LYS A 100 28.67 15.67 -2.86
N GLN A 101 27.68 14.79 -3.03
CA GLN A 101 27.37 14.13 -4.30
C GLN A 101 26.34 14.90 -5.14
N ASN A 102 25.97 16.13 -4.74
CA ASN A 102 24.89 16.92 -5.36
C ASN A 102 23.52 16.20 -5.40
N LEU A 103 23.27 15.29 -4.47
CA LEU A 103 22.00 14.60 -4.34
C LEU A 103 21.11 15.33 -3.32
N PRO A 104 19.83 15.61 -3.65
CA PRO A 104 18.89 16.20 -2.70
C PRO A 104 18.54 15.19 -1.61
N ALA A 105 18.53 15.60 -0.34
CA ALA A 105 18.17 14.73 0.78
C ALA A 105 16.65 14.49 0.88
N LYS A 106 15.85 15.23 0.14
CA LYS A 106 14.39 15.12 0.10
C LYS A 106 13.88 15.35 -1.30
N ARG A 107 12.94 14.52 -1.73
CA ARG A 107 12.17 14.70 -2.96
C ARG A 107 10.71 14.37 -2.72
N ASP A 108 9.83 15.22 -3.22
CA ASP A 108 8.39 14.96 -3.19
C ASP A 108 8.02 13.84 -4.17
N SER A 109 6.98 13.11 -3.84
CA SER A 109 6.43 12.05 -4.68
C SER A 109 5.81 12.61 -5.96
N VAL A 110 6.09 12.02 -7.10
CA VAL A 110 5.39 12.28 -8.36
C VAL A 110 3.96 11.74 -8.29
N LEU A 111 3.79 10.51 -7.80
CA LEU A 111 2.47 9.94 -7.54
C LEU A 111 1.89 10.52 -6.25
N ARG A 112 0.91 11.40 -6.37
CA ARG A 112 0.06 11.83 -5.25
C ARG A 112 -1.07 10.85 -5.12
N CYS A 113 -1.04 10.02 -4.09
CA CYS A 113 -2.05 9.01 -3.80
C CYS A 113 -2.67 9.27 -2.44
N ASN A 114 -3.99 9.20 -2.35
CA ASN A 114 -4.69 9.25 -1.08
C ASN A 114 -5.17 7.83 -0.69
N MET A 115 -5.72 7.66 0.51
CA MET A 115 -6.21 6.37 0.97
C MET A 115 -7.33 5.84 0.05
N ALA A 116 -7.44 4.53 -0.07
CA ALA A 116 -8.63 3.93 -0.63
C ALA A 116 -9.74 3.93 0.42
N VAL A 117 -10.93 4.35 0.04
CA VAL A 117 -12.11 4.40 0.92
C VAL A 117 -13.18 3.50 0.33
N ALA A 118 -13.74 2.65 1.17
CA ALA A 118 -14.88 1.80 0.80
C ALA A 118 -16.05 2.66 0.30
N LEU A 119 -16.77 2.18 -0.71
CA LEU A 119 -17.96 2.87 -1.21
C LEU A 119 -19.15 2.64 -0.29
N SER A 120 -19.24 1.48 0.37
CA SER A 120 -20.28 1.17 1.33
C SER A 120 -19.83 1.34 2.77
N PRO A 121 -20.76 1.68 3.68
CA PRO A 121 -20.49 1.66 5.11
C PRO A 121 -20.07 0.27 5.58
N TYR A 122 -19.10 0.25 6.48
CA TYR A 122 -18.60 -0.98 7.08
C TYR A 122 -19.69 -1.67 7.92
N LYS A 123 -19.96 -2.92 7.59
CA LYS A 123 -20.76 -3.84 8.42
C LYS A 123 -19.77 -4.78 9.10
N TYR A 124 -19.90 -4.91 10.43
CA TYR A 124 -19.02 -5.80 11.18
C TYR A 124 -19.22 -7.24 10.73
N ASP A 125 -18.13 -7.88 10.33
CA ASP A 125 -18.06 -9.31 10.11
C ASP A 125 -16.67 -9.81 10.51
N ALA A 126 -16.56 -11.03 10.99
CA ALA A 126 -15.30 -11.58 11.44
C ALA A 126 -15.23 -13.09 11.23
N VAL A 127 -14.07 -13.57 10.87
CA VAL A 127 -13.78 -14.99 10.73
C VAL A 127 -12.77 -15.44 11.78
N PHE A 128 -12.96 -16.69 12.24
CA PHE A 128 -12.05 -17.32 13.17
C PHE A 128 -10.98 -18.10 12.43
N HIS A 129 -9.76 -18.00 12.92
CA HIS A 129 -8.66 -18.85 12.52
C HIS A 129 -8.03 -19.47 13.77
N GLN A 130 -7.72 -20.74 13.67
CA GLN A 130 -7.00 -21.44 14.71
C GLN A 130 -5.60 -21.79 14.17
N SER A 131 -4.56 -21.41 14.91
CA SER A 131 -3.21 -21.89 14.59
C SER A 131 -3.09 -23.37 15.00
N PRO A 132 -2.26 -24.15 14.29
CA PRO A 132 -2.02 -25.53 14.68
C PRO A 132 -1.45 -25.64 16.10
N LEU A 133 -1.87 -26.69 16.82
CA LEU A 133 -1.21 -27.07 18.07
C LEU A 133 0.22 -27.52 17.81
N ASN A 134 1.11 -27.22 18.73
CA ASN A 134 2.46 -27.74 18.69
C ASN A 134 2.45 -29.25 18.86
N ALA A 135 2.90 -29.97 17.85
CA ALA A 135 3.19 -31.38 17.96
C ALA A 135 4.41 -31.60 18.88
N GLY A 136 4.48 -32.75 19.56
CA GLY A 136 5.56 -33.05 20.53
C GLY A 136 6.98 -32.96 19.98
N ASN A 137 7.15 -32.97 18.67
CA ASN A 137 8.44 -32.79 17.96
C ASN A 137 8.60 -31.39 17.35
N SER A 138 7.72 -30.45 17.66
CA SER A 138 7.82 -29.08 17.18
C SER A 138 8.97 -28.34 17.86
N PRO A 139 9.76 -27.52 17.14
CA PRO A 139 10.75 -26.63 17.76
C PRO A 139 10.14 -25.61 18.73
N TRP A 140 8.83 -25.39 18.67
CA TRP A 140 8.06 -24.46 19.49
C TRP A 140 7.47 -25.10 20.76
N LYS A 141 8.19 -25.96 21.40
CA LYS A 141 7.74 -26.79 22.55
C LYS A 141 7.10 -26.06 23.74
N ASN A 142 7.26 -24.74 23.82
CA ASN A 142 6.80 -23.95 24.96
C ASN A 142 5.47 -23.22 24.75
N ALA A 143 4.85 -23.29 23.57
CA ALA A 143 3.53 -22.72 23.33
C ALA A 143 2.46 -23.73 23.71
N SER A 144 1.83 -23.53 24.85
CA SER A 144 0.89 -24.49 25.45
C SER A 144 -0.51 -24.47 24.82
N THR A 145 -0.81 -23.51 23.92
CA THR A 145 -2.16 -23.33 23.34
C THR A 145 -2.10 -22.90 21.88
N SER A 146 -3.00 -23.45 21.05
CA SER A 146 -3.26 -22.86 19.74
C SER A 146 -3.86 -21.46 19.92
N ALA A 147 -3.33 -20.47 19.21
CA ALA A 147 -3.91 -19.15 19.23
C ALA A 147 -5.20 -19.14 18.41
N LEU A 148 -6.31 -18.75 19.03
CA LEU A 148 -7.53 -18.44 18.34
C LEU A 148 -7.47 -16.99 17.89
N LEU A 149 -7.45 -16.78 16.57
CA LEU A 149 -7.33 -15.46 15.97
C LEU A 149 -8.67 -15.05 15.36
N HIS A 150 -9.16 -13.91 15.79
CA HIS A 150 -10.30 -13.24 15.19
C HIS A 150 -9.81 -12.27 14.11
N ARG A 151 -10.35 -12.37 12.89
CA ARG A 151 -10.06 -11.42 11.82
C ARG A 151 -11.32 -10.76 11.34
N GLU A 152 -11.34 -9.45 11.41
CA GLU A 152 -12.37 -8.68 10.73
C GLU A 152 -12.21 -8.83 9.21
N VAL A 153 -13.34 -8.94 8.54
CA VAL A 153 -13.43 -9.03 7.09
C VAL A 153 -14.39 -7.99 6.55
N THR A 154 -14.22 -7.60 5.30
CA THR A 154 -15.17 -6.73 4.61
C THR A 154 -15.23 -7.11 3.14
N HIS A 155 -16.42 -6.97 2.58
CA HIS A 155 -16.68 -7.16 1.15
C HIS A 155 -17.26 -5.83 0.62
N THR A 156 -16.47 -5.10 -0.14
CA THR A 156 -16.86 -3.78 -0.64
C THR A 156 -15.96 -3.36 -1.81
N ALA A 157 -16.47 -2.50 -2.67
CA ALA A 157 -15.65 -1.77 -3.63
C ALA A 157 -14.94 -0.60 -2.94
N PHE A 158 -13.79 -0.22 -3.46
CA PHE A 158 -13.01 0.91 -2.98
C PHE A 158 -12.80 1.94 -4.07
N GLN A 159 -12.84 3.20 -3.67
CA GLN A 159 -12.37 4.32 -4.48
C GLN A 159 -11.01 4.78 -3.96
N TYR A 160 -10.01 4.87 -4.83
CA TYR A 160 -8.72 5.47 -4.50
C TYR A 160 -8.32 6.52 -5.51
N PRO A 161 -8.17 7.78 -5.07
CA PRO A 161 -7.78 8.87 -5.95
C PRO A 161 -6.26 8.96 -6.04
N PHE A 162 -5.78 9.29 -7.22
CA PHE A 162 -4.39 9.67 -7.42
C PHE A 162 -4.27 10.84 -8.38
N ALA A 163 -3.14 11.54 -8.33
CA ALA A 163 -2.85 12.65 -9.22
C ALA A 163 -1.39 12.62 -9.67
N LEU A 164 -1.16 13.02 -10.91
CA LEU A 164 0.14 13.14 -11.53
C LEU A 164 0.27 14.55 -12.14
N SER A 165 1.45 15.16 -12.05
CA SER A 165 1.71 16.40 -12.76
C SER A 165 2.18 16.11 -14.19
N GLN A 166 1.72 16.89 -15.15
CA GLN A 166 2.16 16.76 -16.54
C GLN A 166 3.69 16.93 -16.66
N ARG A 167 4.26 17.89 -15.95
CA ARG A 167 5.70 18.16 -15.97
C ARG A 167 6.49 16.93 -15.56
N ASP A 168 6.13 16.31 -14.42
CA ASP A 168 6.85 15.15 -13.90
C ASP A 168 6.67 13.93 -14.83
N CYS A 169 5.48 13.77 -15.42
CA CYS A 169 5.22 12.72 -16.41
C CYS A 169 6.09 12.85 -17.66
N LEU A 170 6.36 14.08 -18.12
CA LEU A 170 7.19 14.34 -19.28
C LEU A 170 8.70 14.21 -18.97
N GLU A 171 9.10 14.36 -17.71
CA GLU A 171 10.51 14.20 -17.29
C GLU A 171 10.97 12.75 -17.45
N LYS A 172 10.14 11.76 -17.09
CA LYS A 172 10.43 10.32 -17.19
C LYS A 172 9.20 9.57 -17.78
N PRO A 173 8.94 9.71 -19.09
CA PRO A 173 7.72 9.18 -19.69
C PRO A 173 7.62 7.65 -19.61
N GLU A 174 8.75 6.94 -19.72
CA GLU A 174 8.73 5.46 -19.64
C GLU A 174 8.39 4.96 -18.22
N TRP A 175 8.88 5.62 -17.18
CA TRP A 175 8.50 5.31 -15.81
C TRP A 175 7.05 5.66 -15.49
N THR A 176 6.55 6.74 -16.10
CA THR A 176 5.13 7.10 -16.01
C THR A 176 4.25 6.03 -16.67
N LYS A 177 4.63 5.54 -17.85
CA LYS A 177 3.91 4.41 -18.50
C LYS A 177 3.96 3.15 -17.65
N ALA A 178 5.12 2.79 -17.09
CA ALA A 178 5.26 1.64 -16.20
C ALA A 178 4.36 1.78 -14.96
N LEU A 179 4.29 2.97 -14.35
CA LEU A 179 3.39 3.26 -13.24
C LEU A 179 1.92 3.07 -13.63
N LEU A 180 1.49 3.63 -14.75
CA LEU A 180 0.10 3.49 -15.21
C LEU A 180 -0.25 2.04 -15.53
N SER A 181 0.68 1.28 -16.10
CA SER A 181 0.53 -0.17 -16.32
C SER A 181 0.43 -0.94 -15.01
N ALA A 182 1.22 -0.55 -13.99
CA ALA A 182 1.13 -1.14 -12.67
C ALA A 182 -0.21 -0.81 -11.98
N ILE A 183 -0.72 0.40 -12.11
CA ILE A 183 -2.04 0.79 -11.58
C ILE A 183 -3.14 -0.02 -12.27
N ALA A 184 -3.08 -0.19 -13.59
CA ALA A 184 -4.08 -0.94 -14.35
C ALA A 184 -4.17 -2.42 -13.94
N GLN A 185 -3.14 -2.97 -13.33
CA GLN A 185 -3.03 -4.37 -12.91
C GLN A 185 -2.80 -4.50 -11.40
N LEU A 186 -3.10 -3.47 -10.64
CA LEU A 186 -2.72 -3.35 -9.23
C LEU A 186 -3.25 -4.51 -8.40
N ASN A 187 -2.35 -5.27 -7.82
CA ASN A 187 -2.62 -6.40 -6.94
C ASN A 187 -1.68 -6.40 -5.74
N GLY A 188 -1.84 -7.36 -4.84
CA GLY A 188 -0.96 -7.50 -3.68
C GLY A 188 -1.09 -6.37 -2.66
N VAL A 189 -2.15 -5.55 -2.73
CA VAL A 189 -2.36 -4.44 -1.82
C VAL A 189 -2.78 -4.95 -0.45
N ALA A 190 -2.20 -4.38 0.60
CA ALA A 190 -2.55 -4.64 2.00
C ALA A 190 -2.47 -6.11 2.43
N GLY A 191 -1.76 -6.94 1.69
CA GLY A 191 -1.60 -8.36 1.99
C GLY A 191 -0.77 -8.59 3.25
N GLY A 192 -1.34 -9.31 4.21
CA GLY A 192 -0.62 -9.92 5.31
C GLY A 192 -0.70 -11.44 5.19
N HIS A 193 0.45 -12.13 5.24
CA HIS A 193 0.52 -13.60 5.25
C HIS A 193 -0.27 -14.30 4.14
N ALA A 194 0.16 -14.25 2.90
CA ALA A 194 -0.28 -15.11 1.78
C ALA A 194 -1.79 -15.37 1.56
N ARG A 195 -2.67 -14.76 2.34
CA ARG A 195 -4.11 -15.09 2.38
C ARG A 195 -5.05 -13.94 2.05
N ALA A 196 -4.55 -12.72 1.90
CA ALA A 196 -5.40 -11.55 1.79
C ALA A 196 -4.73 -10.48 0.94
N TYR A 197 -4.66 -10.73 -0.34
CA TYR A 197 -4.28 -9.72 -1.30
C TYR A 197 -5.52 -9.09 -1.88
N TYR A 198 -5.64 -7.78 -1.76
CA TYR A 198 -6.61 -7.04 -2.54
C TYR A 198 -6.14 -6.95 -3.99
N GLU A 199 -7.02 -7.33 -4.89
CA GLU A 199 -6.93 -6.90 -6.26
C GLU A 199 -7.51 -5.49 -6.33
N PHE A 200 -6.66 -4.54 -6.67
CA PHE A 200 -7.01 -3.13 -6.80
C PHE A 200 -6.85 -2.64 -8.24
N ALA A 201 -6.77 -3.56 -9.20
CA ALA A 201 -6.91 -3.22 -10.60
C ALA A 201 -8.25 -2.50 -10.79
N PRO A 202 -8.28 -1.27 -11.32
CA PRO A 202 -9.51 -0.49 -11.36
C PRO A 202 -10.50 -1.09 -12.37
N CYS A 203 -11.71 -1.41 -11.92
CA CYS A 203 -12.82 -1.79 -12.80
C CYS A 203 -13.36 -0.59 -13.58
N SER A 204 -13.24 0.61 -13.02
CA SER A 204 -13.66 1.87 -13.62
C SER A 204 -12.67 2.97 -13.32
N VAL A 205 -12.41 3.82 -14.29
CA VAL A 205 -11.47 4.94 -14.16
C VAL A 205 -12.13 6.22 -14.64
N VAL A 206 -12.07 7.27 -13.82
CA VAL A 206 -12.40 8.63 -14.24
C VAL A 206 -11.12 9.44 -14.28
N ALA A 207 -10.72 9.87 -15.45
CA ALA A 207 -9.58 10.75 -15.66
C ALA A 207 -10.04 12.20 -15.80
N ARG A 208 -9.40 13.09 -15.05
CA ARG A 208 -9.69 14.52 -15.07
C ARG A 208 -8.42 15.31 -15.34
N LEU A 209 -8.46 16.16 -16.36
CA LEU A 209 -7.44 17.19 -16.55
C LEU A 209 -7.83 18.43 -15.71
N THR A 210 -6.92 18.87 -14.86
CA THR A 210 -7.17 19.98 -13.94
C THR A 210 -5.88 20.78 -13.71
N PRO A 211 -5.98 22.12 -13.49
CA PRO A 211 -4.83 22.93 -13.13
C PRO A 211 -4.33 22.68 -11.68
N LYS A 212 -5.04 21.86 -10.89
CA LYS A 212 -4.71 21.60 -9.50
C LYS A 212 -4.19 20.18 -9.34
N LEU A 213 -3.01 20.02 -8.74
CA LEU A 213 -2.45 18.71 -8.40
C LEU A 213 -3.06 18.22 -7.06
N VAL A 214 -4.25 17.64 -7.14
CA VAL A 214 -5.01 17.16 -5.99
C VAL A 214 -5.55 15.77 -6.25
N ALA A 215 -5.26 14.83 -5.36
CA ALA A 215 -5.89 13.52 -5.30
C ALA A 215 -7.17 13.62 -4.43
N GLY A 216 -8.25 14.05 -5.04
CA GLY A 216 -9.52 14.33 -4.33
C GLY A 216 -10.51 13.16 -4.41
N TYR A 217 -11.47 13.14 -3.48
CA TYR A 217 -12.51 12.11 -3.37
C TYR A 217 -13.83 12.48 -4.03
N ASN A 218 -13.81 13.29 -5.08
CA ASN A 218 -15.03 13.51 -5.82
C ASN A 218 -15.42 12.22 -6.54
N THR A 219 -16.58 11.71 -6.22
CA THR A 219 -17.03 10.41 -6.69
C THR A 219 -17.41 10.37 -8.17
N TYR A 220 -17.65 11.52 -8.80
CA TYR A 220 -17.98 11.63 -10.24
C TYR A 220 -19.00 10.60 -10.74
N GLY A 221 -20.00 10.26 -9.92
CA GLY A 221 -21.00 9.28 -10.27
C GLY A 221 -20.69 7.83 -9.82
N PHE A 222 -19.54 7.58 -9.18
CA PHE A 222 -19.37 6.34 -8.46
C PHE A 222 -20.33 6.34 -7.27
N GLN A 223 -21.35 5.55 -7.36
CA GLN A 223 -22.32 5.31 -6.29
C GLN A 223 -22.27 3.85 -5.94
N ASP A 224 -22.63 3.56 -4.71
CA ASP A 224 -22.87 2.21 -4.26
C ASP A 224 -24.25 1.79 -4.78
N ASP A 225 -24.33 0.69 -5.49
CA ASP A 225 -25.60 0.11 -5.95
C ASP A 225 -26.22 -0.75 -4.84
#